data_228e04ad8f6f14f6cb6167d6f52607ff
#
_entry.id   228e04ad8f6f14f6cb6167d6f52607ff
#
_cell.length_a   1.000
_cell.length_b   1.000
_cell.length_c   1.000
_cell.angle_alpha   90.00
_cell.angle_beta   90.00
_cell.angle_gamma   90.00
#
_symmetry.space_group_name_H-M   'P 1'
#
loop_
_entity.id
_entity.type
_entity.pdbx_description
1 polymer ?
#
loop_
_entity_poly.entity_id
_entity_poly.type
_entity_poly.pdbx_seq_one_letter_code
_entity_poly.pdbx_strand_id
1 'polypeptide(L)'
;MDEYLFLLCWHSKRLSSSATKNIGLNVTQPKEHCDDKFCPFHGTLSVRGQVITGVVSSTKMQNSIVVKREHSSFVPKYERYEKRTNKYAAHCPSCLKINVGDKVRIAECRPLSKTISFVVVEKI
;
A
#
# COMPACT_ATOMS: atom_id res chain seq x y z
N MET A 1 28.98 -3.77 43.24
CA MET A 1 29.36 -4.34 41.92
C MET A 1 28.18 -4.80 41.06
N ASP A 2 26.97 -4.57 41.47
CA ASP A 2 25.78 -5.07 40.75
C ASP A 2 25.06 -4.05 39.86
N GLU A 3 25.60 -2.85 39.73
CA GLU A 3 24.98 -1.81 38.91
C GLU A 3 25.25 -1.99 37.40
N TYR A 4 26.29 -2.71 37.03
CA TYR A 4 26.62 -2.94 35.61
C TYR A 4 25.75 -4.00 34.95
N LEU A 5 25.20 -4.92 35.69
CA LEU A 5 24.32 -5.96 35.19
C LEU A 5 22.90 -5.43 34.85
N PHE A 6 22.47 -4.37 35.51
CA PHE A 6 21.16 -3.76 35.29
C PHE A 6 21.09 -2.95 33.98
N LEU A 7 22.19 -2.35 33.58
CA LEU A 7 22.28 -1.60 32.30
C LEU A 7 22.35 -2.49 31.08
N LEU A 8 22.89 -3.67 31.18
CA LEU A 8 22.95 -4.65 30.08
C LEU A 8 21.59 -5.33 29.84
N CYS A 9 20.73 -5.40 30.82
CA CYS A 9 19.40 -6.00 30.70
C CYS A 9 18.40 -5.09 29.99
N TRP A 10 18.63 -3.78 29.95
CA TRP A 10 17.68 -2.85 29.32
C TRP A 10 17.91 -2.68 27.82
N HIS A 11 19.10 -3.02 27.30
CA HIS A 11 19.37 -2.94 25.87
C HIS A 11 18.90 -4.16 25.05
N SER A 12 18.49 -5.22 25.75
CA SER A 12 18.16 -6.50 25.11
C SER A 12 16.68 -6.74 24.79
N LYS A 13 15.79 -5.77 25.02
CA LYS A 13 14.35 -5.97 24.78
C LYS A 13 13.73 -4.93 23.86
N ARG A 14 14.40 -4.60 22.77
CA ARG A 14 13.69 -4.21 21.55
C ARG A 14 13.79 -5.32 20.53
N LEU A 15 13.34 -6.48 20.90
CA LEU A 15 12.75 -7.36 19.92
C LEU A 15 11.49 -6.66 19.44
N SER A 16 11.62 -5.90 18.38
CA SER A 16 10.49 -5.44 17.60
C SER A 16 9.72 -6.69 17.21
N SER A 17 8.68 -6.99 17.93
CA SER A 17 7.67 -7.91 17.44
C SER A 17 7.22 -7.33 16.11
N SER A 18 7.57 -7.97 15.03
CA SER A 18 7.11 -7.69 13.68
C SER A 18 5.62 -8.06 13.58
N ALA A 19 4.82 -7.45 14.44
CA ALA A 19 3.38 -7.62 14.43
C ALA A 19 2.82 -6.83 13.26
N THR A 20 2.56 -7.50 12.15
CA THR A 20 1.77 -6.95 11.07
C THR A 20 0.36 -6.66 11.58
N LYS A 21 -0.11 -5.43 11.35
CA LYS A 21 -1.48 -5.05 11.70
C LYS A 21 -2.47 -5.70 10.75
N ASN A 22 -3.60 -6.14 11.29
CA ASN A 22 -4.74 -6.48 10.47
C ASN A 22 -5.42 -5.19 10.00
N ILE A 23 -5.48 -4.99 8.69
CA ILE A 23 -6.08 -3.79 8.07
C ILE A 23 -7.59 -3.91 7.84
N GLY A 24 -8.19 -5.04 8.18
CA GLY A 24 -9.63 -5.29 7.98
C GLY A 24 -10.00 -5.74 6.57
N LEU A 25 -9.03 -5.98 5.70
CA LEU A 25 -9.22 -6.52 4.35
C LEU A 25 -8.65 -7.93 4.26
N ASN A 26 -9.29 -8.78 3.46
CA ASN A 26 -8.77 -10.12 3.15
C ASN A 26 -7.66 -10.00 2.12
N VAL A 27 -6.45 -9.75 2.59
CA VAL A 27 -5.26 -9.60 1.75
C VAL A 27 -4.09 -10.38 2.34
N THR A 28 -3.19 -10.79 1.45
CA THR A 28 -1.96 -11.47 1.86
C THR A 28 -1.03 -10.47 2.54
N GLN A 29 -0.62 -10.79 3.76
CA GLN A 29 0.32 -9.94 4.48
C GLN A 29 1.72 -10.05 3.87
N PRO A 30 2.47 -8.93 3.77
CA PRO A 30 3.84 -8.96 3.27
C PRO A 30 4.75 -9.72 4.25
N LYS A 31 5.68 -10.47 3.70
CA LYS A 31 6.67 -11.22 4.48
C LYS A 31 7.82 -10.34 4.99
N GLU A 32 8.10 -9.27 4.26
CA GLU A 32 9.17 -8.33 4.58
C GLU A 32 8.66 -7.23 5.51
N HIS A 33 9.44 -6.88 6.51
CA HIS A 33 9.16 -5.74 7.39
C HIS A 33 9.72 -4.46 6.76
N CYS A 34 9.01 -3.34 6.93
CA CYS A 34 9.47 -2.02 6.52
C CYS A 34 9.28 -1.00 7.66
N ASP A 35 10.11 0.04 7.63
CA ASP A 35 10.03 1.15 8.58
C ASP A 35 9.23 2.33 8.00
N ASP A 36 8.43 2.08 7.00
CA ASP A 36 7.64 3.10 6.34
C ASP A 36 6.45 3.53 7.20
N LYS A 37 6.38 4.82 7.49
CA LYS A 37 5.32 5.44 8.28
C LYS A 37 3.94 5.32 7.64
N PHE A 38 3.90 5.30 6.32
CA PHE A 38 2.67 5.20 5.53
C PHE A 38 2.33 3.77 5.10
N CYS A 39 3.01 2.78 5.65
CA CYS A 39 2.66 1.40 5.42
C CYS A 39 1.40 1.02 6.21
N PRO A 40 0.38 0.42 5.58
CA PRO A 40 -0.83 0.02 6.29
C PRO A 40 -0.60 -1.16 7.24
N PHE A 41 0.42 -1.99 6.98
CA PHE A 41 0.74 -3.18 7.79
C PHE A 41 1.68 -2.88 8.95
N HIS A 42 2.70 -2.06 8.75
CA HIS A 42 3.77 -1.80 9.72
C HIS A 42 3.74 -0.38 10.30
N GLY A 43 3.12 0.55 9.59
CA GLY A 43 3.00 1.95 9.99
C GLY A 43 1.70 2.27 10.71
N THR A 44 1.38 3.55 10.75
CA THR A 44 0.20 4.09 11.43
C THR A 44 -0.97 4.41 10.49
N LEU A 45 -0.82 4.14 9.19
CA LEU A 45 -1.84 4.42 8.19
C LEU A 45 -3.03 3.47 8.37
N SER A 46 -4.22 4.02 8.49
CA SER A 46 -5.47 3.27 8.44
C SER A 46 -6.05 3.28 7.04
N VAL A 47 -6.61 2.16 6.63
CA VAL A 47 -7.22 1.95 5.33
C VAL A 47 -8.73 1.84 5.52
N ARG A 48 -9.49 2.66 4.79
CA ARG A 48 -10.96 2.60 4.74
C ARG A 48 -11.45 3.18 3.43
N GLY A 49 -12.60 2.73 2.97
CA GLY A 49 -13.22 3.22 1.75
C GLY A 49 -13.08 2.25 0.59
N GLN A 50 -12.86 2.77 -0.59
CA GLN A 50 -12.84 1.98 -1.82
C GLN A 50 -11.56 1.16 -1.96
N VAL A 51 -11.74 -0.06 -2.47
CA VAL A 51 -10.64 -0.92 -2.91
C VAL A 51 -10.73 -1.09 -4.42
N ILE A 52 -9.64 -0.78 -5.10
CA ILE A 52 -9.57 -0.76 -6.56
C ILE A 52 -8.48 -1.73 -7.01
N THR A 53 -8.79 -2.54 -8.00
CA THR A 53 -7.82 -3.41 -8.66
C THR A 53 -7.41 -2.77 -9.99
N GLY A 54 -6.12 -2.73 -10.27
CA GLY A 54 -5.58 -2.18 -11.49
C GLY A 54 -4.22 -2.73 -11.86
N VAL A 55 -3.67 -2.26 -12.96
CA VAL A 55 -2.36 -2.64 -13.47
C VAL A 55 -1.38 -1.49 -13.27
N VAL A 56 -0.19 -1.79 -12.81
CA VAL A 56 0.87 -0.79 -12.62
C VAL A 56 1.36 -0.28 -13.97
N SER A 57 1.19 1.01 -14.19
CA SER A 57 1.63 1.70 -15.40
C SER A 57 3.04 2.26 -15.29
N SER A 58 3.42 2.74 -14.12
CA SER A 58 4.73 3.35 -13.90
C SER A 58 5.16 3.23 -12.45
N THR A 59 6.45 2.99 -12.24
CA THR A 59 7.10 2.92 -10.91
C THR A 59 8.22 3.95 -10.76
N LYS A 60 8.26 4.98 -11.62
CA LYS A 60 9.35 5.97 -11.65
C LYS A 60 9.38 6.90 -10.44
N MET A 61 8.26 7.06 -9.76
CA MET A 61 8.18 7.90 -8.55
C MET A 61 8.81 7.18 -7.36
N GLN A 62 9.39 7.95 -6.46
CA GLN A 62 9.94 7.42 -5.21
C GLN A 62 8.80 6.98 -4.27
N ASN A 63 8.83 5.73 -3.82
CA ASN A 63 7.83 5.14 -2.91
C ASN A 63 6.37 5.31 -3.36
N SER A 64 6.16 5.47 -4.67
CA SER A 64 4.83 5.68 -5.23
C SER A 64 4.75 5.10 -6.63
N ILE A 65 3.59 4.63 -6.99
CA ILE A 65 3.31 4.03 -8.30
C ILE A 65 2.07 4.65 -8.93
N VAL A 66 1.99 4.55 -10.24
CA VAL A 66 0.78 4.91 -11.01
C VAL A 66 0.08 3.63 -11.42
N VAL A 67 -1.16 3.49 -10.99
CA VAL A 67 -2.03 2.35 -11.30
C VAL A 67 -3.07 2.77 -12.32
N LYS A 68 -3.20 1.99 -13.37
CA LYS A 68 -4.18 2.16 -14.45
C LYS A 68 -5.34 1.20 -14.24
N ARG A 69 -6.56 1.73 -14.22
CA ARG A 69 -7.79 0.94 -14.22
C ARG A 69 -8.56 1.20 -15.50
N GLU A 70 -8.90 0.15 -16.21
CA GLU A 70 -9.78 0.20 -17.38
C GLU A 70 -11.20 -0.21 -16.96
N HIS A 71 -12.19 0.53 -17.42
CA HIS A 71 -13.59 0.23 -17.21
C HIS A 71 -14.40 0.60 -18.44
N SER A 72 -15.51 -0.07 -18.63
CA SER A 72 -16.45 0.22 -19.70
C SER A 72 -17.52 1.19 -19.21
N SER A 73 -17.76 2.25 -19.98
CA SER A 73 -18.82 3.24 -19.74
C SER A 73 -19.83 3.16 -20.86
N PHE A 74 -21.12 3.10 -20.51
CA PHE A 74 -22.20 3.08 -21.49
C PHE A 74 -22.47 4.48 -22.01
N VAL A 75 -22.56 4.64 -23.33
CA VAL A 75 -22.91 5.89 -24.02
C VAL A 75 -24.32 5.75 -24.57
N PRO A 76 -25.34 6.39 -23.95
CA PRO A 76 -26.75 6.22 -24.34
C PRO A 76 -27.07 6.67 -25.75
N LYS A 77 -26.40 7.74 -26.22
CA LYS A 77 -26.62 8.31 -27.55
C LYS A 77 -26.36 7.33 -28.68
N TYR A 78 -25.32 6.46 -28.53
CA TYR A 78 -24.88 5.51 -29.54
C TYR A 78 -25.17 4.05 -29.17
N GLU A 79 -25.79 3.81 -27.98
CA GLU A 79 -26.09 2.47 -27.46
C GLU A 79 -24.88 1.53 -27.44
N ARG A 80 -23.70 2.07 -27.11
CA ARG A 80 -22.42 1.35 -27.10
C ARG A 80 -21.67 1.60 -25.82
N TYR A 81 -20.75 0.68 -25.50
CA TYR A 81 -19.79 0.82 -24.43
C TYR A 81 -18.47 1.39 -24.92
N GLU A 82 -17.96 2.40 -24.26
CA GLU A 82 -16.62 2.90 -24.49
C GLU A 82 -15.67 2.43 -23.39
N LYS A 83 -14.41 2.18 -23.74
CA LYS A 83 -13.36 1.90 -22.77
C LYS A 83 -12.81 3.21 -22.24
N ARG A 84 -12.91 3.40 -20.94
CA ARG A 84 -12.28 4.52 -20.24
C ARG A 84 -11.16 4.02 -19.35
N THR A 85 -10.12 4.83 -19.25
CA THR A 85 -8.94 4.55 -18.45
C THR A 85 -8.79 5.62 -17.39
N ASN A 86 -8.76 5.20 -16.13
CA ASN A 86 -8.44 6.08 -15.01
C ASN A 86 -7.05 5.73 -14.47
N LYS A 87 -6.27 6.75 -14.14
CA LYS A 87 -4.97 6.61 -13.51
C LYS A 87 -5.05 7.08 -12.06
N TYR A 88 -4.54 6.26 -11.16
CA TYR A 88 -4.47 6.55 -9.73
C TYR A 88 -3.02 6.55 -9.28
N ALA A 89 -2.62 7.56 -8.53
CA ALA A 89 -1.34 7.55 -7.84
C ALA A 89 -1.52 6.89 -6.47
N ALA A 90 -0.70 5.91 -6.17
CA ALA A 90 -0.76 5.16 -4.91
C ALA A 90 0.62 5.09 -4.26
N HIS A 91 0.65 5.19 -2.94
CA HIS A 91 1.86 4.95 -2.16
C HIS A 91 2.20 3.46 -2.17
N CYS A 92 3.46 3.14 -2.46
CA CYS A 92 3.97 1.77 -2.46
C CYS A 92 4.89 1.59 -1.24
N PRO A 93 4.49 0.82 -0.23
CA PRO A 93 5.37 0.50 0.89
C PRO A 93 6.59 -0.30 0.44
N SER A 94 7.72 -0.11 1.10
CA SER A 94 8.97 -0.80 0.78
C SER A 94 8.91 -2.32 0.95
N CYS A 95 7.95 -2.81 1.74
CA CYS A 95 7.73 -4.25 1.94
C CYS A 95 7.11 -4.97 0.73
N LEU A 96 6.60 -4.22 -0.25
CA LEU A 96 6.01 -4.77 -1.47
C LEU A 96 6.90 -4.44 -2.68
N LYS A 97 7.46 -5.47 -3.29
CA LYS A 97 8.23 -5.33 -4.53
C LYS A 97 7.32 -5.42 -5.74
N ILE A 98 7.09 -4.28 -6.38
CA ILE A 98 6.16 -4.13 -7.49
C ILE A 98 6.90 -3.68 -8.74
N ASN A 99 6.60 -4.34 -9.86
CA ASN A 99 7.12 -4.02 -11.17
C ASN A 99 6.02 -3.43 -12.06
N VAL A 100 6.43 -2.78 -13.13
CA VAL A 100 5.51 -2.31 -14.18
C VAL A 100 4.82 -3.50 -14.83
N GLY A 101 3.51 -3.44 -14.98
CA GLY A 101 2.69 -4.51 -15.54
C GLY A 101 2.06 -5.45 -14.51
N ASP A 102 2.46 -5.37 -13.24
CA ASP A 102 1.85 -6.17 -12.18
C ASP A 102 0.41 -5.73 -11.90
N LYS A 103 -0.44 -6.69 -11.60
CA LYS A 103 -1.79 -6.42 -11.07
C LYS A 103 -1.70 -6.18 -9.59
N VAL A 104 -2.25 -5.08 -9.14
CA VAL A 104 -2.23 -4.68 -7.73
C VAL A 104 -3.62 -4.28 -7.25
N ARG A 105 -3.82 -4.46 -5.96
CA ARG A 105 -4.99 -3.96 -5.25
C ARG A 105 -4.57 -2.75 -4.44
N ILE A 106 -5.23 -1.62 -4.70
CA ILE A 106 -5.02 -0.38 -3.96
C ILE A 106 -6.25 -0.07 -3.12
N ALA A 107 -6.04 0.50 -1.96
CA ALA A 107 -7.12 0.89 -1.05
C ALA A 107 -7.04 2.38 -0.72
N GLU A 108 -8.19 2.97 -0.53
CA GLU A 108 -8.32 4.38 -0.17
C GLU A 108 -7.81 4.62 1.25
N CYS A 109 -7.08 5.70 1.42
CA CYS A 109 -6.59 6.15 2.72
C CYS A 109 -6.69 7.68 2.83
N ARG A 110 -6.26 8.23 3.96
CA ARG A 110 -6.14 9.68 4.08
C ARG A 110 -5.21 10.26 3.01
N PRO A 111 -5.40 11.49 2.57
CA PRO A 111 -4.48 12.13 1.62
C PRO A 111 -3.05 12.16 2.17
N LEU A 112 -2.11 11.53 1.47
CA LEU A 112 -0.69 11.51 1.83
C LEU A 112 0.06 12.65 1.15
N SER A 113 -0.36 13.02 -0.06
CA SER A 113 0.16 14.16 -0.80
C SER A 113 -0.94 14.79 -1.64
N LYS A 114 -0.61 15.79 -2.44
CA LYS A 114 -1.56 16.47 -3.33
C LYS A 114 -2.31 15.49 -4.25
N THR A 115 -1.64 14.46 -4.76
CA THR A 115 -2.20 13.51 -5.74
C THR A 115 -2.37 12.10 -5.21
N ILE A 116 -1.77 11.76 -4.07
CA ILE A 116 -1.76 10.40 -3.51
C ILE A 116 -2.79 10.30 -2.39
N SER A 117 -3.86 9.55 -2.62
CA SER A 117 -4.91 9.22 -1.65
C SER A 117 -5.16 7.71 -1.55
N PHE A 118 -4.31 6.92 -2.18
CA PHE A 118 -4.38 5.47 -2.18
C PHE A 118 -3.07 4.86 -1.70
N VAL A 119 -3.15 3.66 -1.17
CA VAL A 119 -1.99 2.85 -0.77
C VAL A 119 -2.11 1.47 -1.37
N VAL A 120 -0.99 0.89 -1.79
CA VAL A 120 -0.95 -0.48 -2.29
C VAL A 120 -1.06 -1.44 -1.11
N VAL A 121 -1.99 -2.36 -1.21
CA VAL A 121 -2.30 -3.34 -0.17
C VAL A 121 -1.79 -4.72 -0.55
N GLU A 122 -1.94 -5.11 -1.82
CA GLU A 122 -1.62 -6.45 -2.28
C GLU A 122 -1.16 -6.43 -3.73
N LYS A 123 -0.24 -7.34 -4.04
CA LYS A 123 0.11 -7.74 -5.40
C LYS A 123 -0.63 -9.03 -5.73
N ILE A 124 -1.41 -9.00 -6.79
CA ILE A 124 -2.19 -10.16 -7.26
C ILE A 124 -1.37 -11.05 -8.18
#